data_d98d993af9119eab9a7a654533660c01
#
_entry.id   d98d993af9119eab9a7a654533660c01
#
_cell.length_a   1.000
_cell.length_b   1.000
_cell.length_c   1.000
_cell.angle_alpha   90.00
_cell.angle_beta   90.00
_cell.angle_gamma   90.00
#
_symmetry.space_group_name_H-M   'P 1'
#
loop_
_entity.id
_entity.type
_entity.pdbx_description
1 polymer ?
#
loop_
_entity_poly.entity_id
_entity_poly.type
_entity_poly.pdbx_seq_one_letter_code
_entity_poly.pdbx_strand_id
1 'polypeptide(L)'
;MPVITGFDKLASVPEEQITDKIRRRVVSGTQGTMVHWRMKAGAQAAAHKHPHEQFVWMIKGTMDFRIGNEKRTMKPGDVAVIPGEVEHEAYFTEDSEVVDFFAPVREDFLSGELPSYMRAS
;
A
#
# COMPACT_ATOMS: atom_id res chain seq x y z
N MET A 1 -5.57 -14.20 4.10
CA MET A 1 -6.65 -13.56 3.33
C MET A 1 -7.06 -14.45 2.17
N PRO A 2 -8.34 -14.76 2.03
CA PRO A 2 -8.78 -15.52 0.88
C PRO A 2 -8.76 -14.70 -0.40
N VAL A 3 -8.52 -15.39 -1.51
CA VAL A 3 -8.72 -14.82 -2.85
C VAL A 3 -10.22 -14.73 -3.10
N ILE A 4 -10.68 -13.62 -3.66
CA ILE A 4 -12.09 -13.46 -3.98
C ILE A 4 -12.32 -13.49 -5.50
N THR A 5 -13.55 -13.86 -5.88
CA THR A 5 -14.00 -13.87 -7.27
C THR A 5 -15.40 -13.26 -7.31
N GLY A 6 -15.66 -12.42 -8.31
CA GLY A 6 -16.96 -11.76 -8.46
C GLY A 6 -17.06 -10.51 -7.61
N PHE A 7 -18.20 -10.31 -6.98
CA PHE A 7 -18.52 -9.06 -6.29
C PHE A 7 -18.32 -9.16 -4.80
N ASP A 8 -17.88 -8.06 -4.20
CA ASP A 8 -17.85 -7.88 -2.76
C ASP A 8 -17.90 -6.39 -2.45
N LYS A 9 -18.02 -6.05 -1.18
CA LYS A 9 -17.98 -4.67 -0.71
C LYS A 9 -16.69 -4.45 0.06
N LEU A 10 -15.97 -3.40 -0.27
CA LEU A 10 -14.73 -3.08 0.45
C LEU A 10 -14.97 -2.97 1.96
N ALA A 11 -16.08 -2.37 2.36
CA ALA A 11 -16.42 -2.24 3.78
C ALA A 11 -16.61 -3.58 4.49
N SER A 12 -16.86 -4.67 3.75
CA SER A 12 -17.00 -6.02 4.30
C SER A 12 -15.66 -6.74 4.44
N VAL A 13 -14.61 -6.22 3.83
CA VAL A 13 -13.26 -6.78 3.97
C VAL A 13 -12.71 -6.36 5.34
N PRO A 14 -12.23 -7.31 6.15
CA PRO A 14 -11.69 -6.97 7.46
C PRO A 14 -10.55 -5.97 7.35
N GLU A 15 -10.61 -4.92 8.17
CA GLU A 15 -9.52 -3.96 8.27
C GLU A 15 -8.51 -4.48 9.29
N GLU A 16 -7.26 -4.63 8.85
CA GLU A 16 -6.16 -5.06 9.69
C GLU A 16 -5.42 -3.83 10.21
N GLN A 17 -5.11 -3.82 11.50
CA GLN A 17 -4.27 -2.79 12.08
C GLN A 17 -2.83 -3.27 12.07
N ILE A 18 -1.96 -2.55 11.35
CA ILE A 18 -0.55 -2.90 11.21
C ILE A 18 0.25 -2.24 12.33
N THR A 19 0.02 -0.93 12.54
CA THR A 19 0.56 -0.15 13.65
C THR A 19 -0.56 0.76 14.16
N ASP A 20 -0.30 1.57 15.16
CA ASP A 20 -1.26 2.56 15.63
C ASP A 20 -1.58 3.64 14.59
N LYS A 21 -0.76 3.76 13.55
CA LYS A 21 -0.94 4.75 12.48
C LYS A 21 -1.32 4.14 11.13
N ILE A 22 -1.27 2.83 10.96
CA ILE A 22 -1.43 2.17 9.66
C ILE A 22 -2.49 1.07 9.75
N ARG A 23 -3.50 1.16 8.88
CA ARG A 23 -4.54 0.15 8.71
C ARG A 23 -4.66 -0.20 7.24
N ARG A 24 -5.09 -1.43 6.96
CA ARG A 24 -5.25 -1.89 5.57
C ARG A 24 -6.42 -2.83 5.40
N ARG A 25 -6.95 -2.86 4.18
CA ARG A 25 -7.81 -3.91 3.68
C ARG A 25 -7.16 -4.51 2.45
N VAL A 26 -7.03 -5.83 2.42
CA VAL A 26 -6.41 -6.56 1.31
C VAL A 26 -7.49 -7.24 0.49
N VAL A 27 -7.53 -6.97 -0.80
CA VAL A 27 -8.44 -7.59 -1.76
C VAL A 27 -7.59 -8.23 -2.83
N SER A 28 -7.69 -9.53 -3.00
CA SER A 28 -6.83 -10.24 -3.94
C SER A 28 -7.59 -11.14 -4.89
N GLY A 29 -7.16 -11.14 -6.15
CA GLY A 29 -7.45 -12.18 -7.12
C GLY A 29 -6.29 -13.17 -7.15
N THR A 30 -6.24 -14.02 -8.17
CA THR A 30 -5.19 -15.03 -8.32
C THR A 30 -3.91 -14.46 -8.96
N GLN A 31 -3.99 -13.31 -9.62
CA GLN A 31 -2.85 -12.75 -10.35
C GLN A 31 -2.47 -11.34 -9.89
N GLY A 32 -3.29 -10.70 -9.10
CA GLY A 32 -3.01 -9.37 -8.58
C GLY A 32 -3.66 -9.12 -7.24
N THR A 33 -3.10 -8.17 -6.50
CA THR A 33 -3.58 -7.81 -5.16
C THR A 33 -3.79 -6.31 -5.09
N MET A 34 -4.96 -5.91 -4.57
CA MET A 34 -5.27 -4.51 -4.27
C MET A 34 -5.24 -4.33 -2.76
N VAL A 35 -4.65 -3.24 -2.30
CA VAL A 35 -4.63 -2.89 -0.88
C VAL A 35 -5.15 -1.48 -0.72
N HIS A 36 -6.12 -1.32 0.16
CA HIS A 36 -6.61 -0.01 0.59
C HIS A 36 -5.98 0.31 1.93
N TRP A 37 -5.15 1.35 1.96
CA TRP A 37 -4.44 1.80 3.15
C TRP A 37 -5.10 3.02 3.74
N ARG A 38 -5.21 3.05 5.08
CA ARG A 38 -5.54 4.26 5.83
C ARG A 38 -4.36 4.58 6.74
N MET A 39 -3.79 5.76 6.54
CA MET A 39 -2.58 6.20 7.22
C MET A 39 -2.89 7.42 8.08
N LYS A 40 -2.36 7.45 9.28
CA LYS A 40 -2.37 8.68 10.09
C LYS A 40 -1.12 9.48 9.80
N ALA A 41 -1.18 10.80 10.04
CA ALA A 41 -0.02 11.68 9.92
C ALA A 41 1.16 11.09 10.72
N GLY A 42 2.33 11.08 10.09
CA GLY A 42 3.54 10.50 10.66
C GLY A 42 3.78 9.04 10.33
N ALA A 43 2.81 8.36 9.70
CA ALA A 43 3.03 6.99 9.23
C ALA A 43 4.10 6.98 8.15
N GLN A 44 4.87 5.90 8.11
CA GLN A 44 5.90 5.76 7.10
C GLN A 44 6.09 4.31 6.68
N ALA A 45 6.52 4.13 5.44
CA ALA A 45 7.03 2.88 4.92
C ALA A 45 8.51 3.10 4.63
N ALA A 46 9.37 2.44 5.40
CA ALA A 46 10.80 2.55 5.24
C ALA A 46 11.24 2.03 3.86
N ALA A 47 12.41 2.47 3.42
CA ALA A 47 12.94 2.06 2.12
C ALA A 47 12.96 0.55 1.98
N HIS A 48 12.37 0.05 0.91
CA HIS A 48 12.24 -1.38 0.62
C HIS A 48 12.03 -1.60 -0.88
N LYS A 49 12.16 -2.83 -1.30
CA LYS A 49 11.84 -3.25 -2.66
C LYS A 49 11.26 -4.65 -2.66
N HIS A 50 10.58 -5.00 -3.72
CA HIS A 50 9.98 -6.32 -3.92
C HIS A 50 9.87 -6.60 -5.41
N PRO A 51 9.71 -7.88 -5.82
CA PRO A 51 9.65 -8.22 -7.25
C PRO A 51 8.38 -7.75 -7.94
N HIS A 52 7.33 -7.45 -7.18
CA HIS A 52 6.03 -7.05 -7.73
C HIS A 52 6.10 -5.66 -8.35
N GLU A 53 5.45 -5.49 -9.50
CA GLU A 53 5.11 -4.16 -9.99
C GLU A 53 4.02 -3.58 -9.09
N GLN A 54 4.11 -2.31 -8.77
CA GLN A 54 3.17 -1.66 -7.87
C GLN A 54 2.61 -0.40 -8.51
N PHE A 55 1.28 -0.24 -8.43
CA PHE A 55 0.58 0.98 -8.83
C PHE A 55 0.10 1.66 -7.56
N VAL A 56 0.34 2.95 -7.46
CA VAL A 56 -0.03 3.76 -6.29
C VAL A 56 -1.04 4.81 -6.75
N TRP A 57 -2.14 4.92 -6.03
CA TRP A 57 -3.18 5.92 -6.29
C TRP A 57 -3.52 6.64 -4.99
N MET A 58 -3.21 7.94 -4.94
CA MET A 58 -3.56 8.77 -3.79
C MET A 58 -5.02 9.14 -3.84
N ILE A 59 -5.78 8.76 -2.82
CA ILE A 59 -7.20 9.06 -2.71
C ILE A 59 -7.40 10.32 -1.87
N LYS A 60 -6.67 10.43 -0.76
CA LYS A 60 -6.82 11.51 0.20
C LYS A 60 -5.50 11.74 0.92
N GLY A 61 -5.24 12.99 1.30
CA GLY A 61 -4.05 13.33 2.07
C GLY A 61 -2.83 13.62 1.21
N THR A 62 -1.65 13.55 1.83
CA THR A 62 -0.39 13.95 1.22
C THR A 62 0.71 12.95 1.62
N MET A 63 1.46 12.50 0.64
CA MET A 63 2.55 11.54 0.85
C MET A 63 3.81 12.03 0.18
N ASP A 64 4.89 12.14 0.96
CA ASP A 64 6.23 12.35 0.40
C ASP A 64 6.76 10.99 -0.03
N PHE A 65 7.01 10.81 -1.32
CA PHE A 65 7.31 9.52 -1.91
C PHE A 65 8.60 9.56 -2.72
N ARG A 66 9.39 8.52 -2.57
CA ARG A 66 10.62 8.34 -3.34
C ARG A 66 10.56 7.01 -4.10
N ILE A 67 10.83 7.06 -5.38
CA ILE A 67 11.00 5.89 -6.25
C ILE A 67 12.40 5.98 -6.84
N GLY A 68 13.29 5.05 -6.50
CA GLY A 68 14.69 5.15 -6.91
C GLY A 68 15.28 6.47 -6.40
N ASN A 69 15.74 7.31 -7.30
CA ASN A 69 16.32 8.63 -6.97
C ASN A 69 15.31 9.78 -7.13
N GLU A 70 14.10 9.48 -7.53
CA GLU A 70 13.10 10.52 -7.78
C GLU A 70 12.19 10.70 -6.57
N LYS A 71 12.09 11.94 -6.09
CA LYS A 71 11.22 12.31 -4.97
C LYS A 71 10.09 13.18 -5.44
N ARG A 72 8.88 12.91 -4.97
CA ARG A 72 7.69 13.70 -5.26
C ARG A 72 6.80 13.77 -4.03
N THR A 73 6.03 14.85 -3.93
CA THR A 73 4.91 14.93 -3.02
C THR A 73 3.66 14.54 -3.78
N MET A 74 3.01 13.46 -3.38
CA MET A 74 1.79 12.98 -4.03
C MET A 74 0.57 13.52 -3.30
N LYS A 75 -0.39 14.00 -4.07
CA LYS A 75 -1.64 14.59 -3.60
C LYS A 75 -2.82 13.82 -4.19
N PRO A 76 -4.06 14.05 -3.68
CA PRO A 76 -5.22 13.32 -4.20
C PRO A 76 -5.32 13.37 -5.72
N GLY A 77 -5.52 12.21 -6.34
CA GLY A 77 -5.58 12.04 -7.79
C GLY A 77 -4.24 11.72 -8.44
N ASP A 78 -3.12 11.87 -7.74
CA ASP A 78 -1.82 11.49 -8.29
C ASP A 78 -1.67 9.98 -8.31
N VAL A 79 -1.00 9.49 -9.34
CA VAL A 79 -0.70 8.06 -9.50
C VAL A 79 0.79 7.87 -9.78
N ALA A 80 1.30 6.70 -9.38
CA ALA A 80 2.69 6.31 -9.65
C ALA A 80 2.73 4.84 -10.00
N VAL A 81 3.72 4.44 -10.79
CA VAL A 81 4.01 3.04 -11.08
C VAL A 81 5.44 2.74 -10.70
N ILE A 82 5.63 1.72 -9.87
CA ILE A 82 6.93 1.31 -9.37
C ILE A 82 7.29 -0.01 -10.04
N PRO A 83 8.35 -0.05 -10.86
CA PRO A 83 8.81 -1.32 -11.44
C PRO A 83 9.26 -2.28 -10.34
N GLY A 84 9.20 -3.57 -10.63
CA GLY A 84 9.72 -4.58 -9.71
C GLY A 84 11.19 -4.31 -9.37
N GLU A 85 11.57 -4.59 -8.14
CA GLU A 85 12.94 -4.47 -7.62
C GLU A 85 13.49 -3.04 -7.55
N VAL A 86 12.65 -2.02 -7.70
CA VAL A 86 13.06 -0.63 -7.53
C VAL A 86 12.74 -0.18 -6.10
N GLU A 87 13.75 0.30 -5.39
CA GLU A 87 13.59 0.76 -4.02
C GLU A 87 12.69 1.98 -3.93
N HIS A 88 11.81 1.98 -2.96
CA HIS A 88 10.90 3.09 -2.71
C HIS A 88 10.61 3.22 -1.21
N GLU A 89 10.16 4.43 -0.83
CA GLU A 89 9.79 4.74 0.55
C GLU A 89 8.74 5.83 0.59
N ALA A 90 7.99 5.89 1.67
CA ALA A 90 6.89 6.84 1.81
C ALA A 90 6.82 7.42 3.22
N TYR A 91 6.47 8.69 3.31
CA TYR A 91 6.16 9.36 4.56
C TYR A 91 4.86 10.16 4.39
N PHE A 92 3.93 9.98 5.33
CA PHE A 92 2.62 10.63 5.26
C PHE A 92 2.61 11.85 6.16
N THR A 93 2.49 13.04 5.57
CA THR A 93 2.52 14.29 6.32
C THR A 93 1.18 14.65 6.93
N GLU A 94 0.11 13.99 6.50
CA GLU A 94 -1.23 14.16 7.06
C GLU A 94 -2.01 12.84 6.93
N ASP A 95 -3.17 12.77 7.56
CA ASP A 95 -4.04 11.60 7.44
C ASP A 95 -4.38 11.35 5.98
N SER A 96 -4.19 10.13 5.52
CA SER A 96 -4.22 9.80 4.10
C SER A 96 -4.92 8.48 3.82
N GLU A 97 -5.43 8.36 2.60
CA GLU A 97 -5.91 7.10 2.04
C GLU A 97 -5.21 6.85 0.72
N VAL A 98 -4.71 5.63 0.55
CA VAL A 98 -3.95 5.21 -0.63
C VAL A 98 -4.45 3.86 -1.08
N VAL A 99 -4.55 3.68 -2.40
CA VAL A 99 -4.83 2.36 -2.97
C VAL A 99 -3.59 1.91 -3.75
N ASP A 100 -3.11 0.73 -3.42
CA ASP A 100 -2.01 0.09 -4.13
C ASP A 100 -2.51 -1.13 -4.88
N PHE A 101 -1.95 -1.37 -6.07
CA PHE A 101 -2.15 -2.61 -6.82
C PHE A 101 -0.79 -3.26 -7.04
N PHE A 102 -0.74 -4.58 -6.86
CA PHE A 102 0.48 -5.36 -7.03
C PHE A 102 0.25 -6.47 -8.05
N ALA A 103 1.22 -6.68 -8.91
CA ALA A 103 1.26 -7.81 -9.83
C ALA A 103 2.69 -8.37 -9.89
N PRO A 104 2.89 -9.65 -9.73
CA PRO A 104 1.90 -10.67 -9.39
C PRO A 104 1.32 -10.50 -7.99
N VAL A 105 0.46 -11.42 -7.58
CA VAL A 105 -0.20 -11.41 -6.27
C VAL A 105 0.80 -11.32 -5.12
N ARG A 106 0.45 -10.55 -4.09
CA ARG A 106 1.26 -10.44 -2.86
C ARG A 106 0.94 -11.61 -1.93
N GLU A 107 1.64 -12.71 -2.10
CA GLU A 107 1.45 -13.92 -1.30
C GLU A 107 1.69 -13.67 0.19
N ASP A 108 2.67 -12.82 0.51
CA ASP A 108 2.95 -12.44 1.89
C ASP A 108 1.76 -11.72 2.54
N PHE A 109 1.04 -10.89 1.78
CA PHE A 109 -0.16 -10.22 2.31
C PHE A 109 -1.31 -11.22 2.47
N LEU A 110 -1.42 -12.20 1.59
CA LEU A 110 -2.45 -13.24 1.68
C LEU A 110 -2.23 -14.17 2.87
N SER A 111 -0.99 -14.41 3.25
CA SER A 111 -0.66 -15.23 4.42
C SER A 111 -0.87 -14.50 5.73
N GLY A 112 -1.17 -13.21 5.69
CA GLY A 112 -1.36 -12.39 6.88
C GLY A 112 -0.08 -11.82 7.47
N GLU A 113 1.05 -11.96 6.79
CA GLU A 113 2.30 -11.38 7.25
C GLU A 113 2.23 -9.86 7.29
N LEU A 114 2.77 -9.29 8.34
CA LEU A 114 2.84 -7.83 8.47
C LEU A 114 4.15 -7.33 7.85
N PRO A 115 4.09 -6.25 7.05
CA PRO A 115 5.28 -5.71 6.41
C PRO A 115 6.28 -5.20 7.46
N SER A 116 7.49 -5.73 7.42
CA SER A 116 8.53 -5.34 8.39
C SER A 116 8.93 -3.86 8.25
N TYR A 117 8.88 -3.32 7.03
CA TYR A 117 9.24 -1.93 6.74
C TYR A 117 8.19 -0.92 7.21
N MET A 118 7.06 -1.38 7.76
CA MET A 118 6.01 -0.51 8.31
C MET A 118 5.98 -0.53 9.84
N ARG A 119 6.91 -1.21 10.48
CA ARG A 119 6.97 -1.26 11.95
C ARG A 119 7.47 0.06 12.52
N ALA A 120 7.03 0.34 13.73
CA ALA A 120 7.56 1.43 14.54
C ALA A 120 7.55 2.79 13.83
N SER A 121 6.60 2.99 12.98
CA SER A 121 6.44 4.28 12.31
C SER A 121 5.91 5.34 13.28
#